data_c30985ed7059b9ca933ab86d63fb29bd
#
_entry.id   c30985ed7059b9ca933ab86d63fb29bd
#
_cell.length_a   1.000
_cell.length_b   1.000
_cell.length_c   1.000
_cell.angle_alpha   90.00
_cell.angle_beta   90.00
_cell.angle_gamma   90.00
#
_symmetry.space_group_name_H-M   'P 1'
#
loop_
_entity.id
_entity.type
_entity.pdbx_description
1 polymer ?
#
loop_
_entity_poly.entity_id
_entity_poly.type
_entity_poly.pdbx_seq_one_letter_code
_entity_poly.pdbx_strand_id
1 'polypeptide(L)'
;MIDYSKTDSVYAETLKTGRTYMTPDGNFPSMTTILGKTSDNQVWLQKWRERVGEEEADRISKEATDRGTLVHEYAEKYFNGEDIKPDLLKEKPDVREMTYNLIKAGERGIDEVWAQEIALWSPSLKYAGRVDLVGVWKGIPTIVDFKTSKKKKNVKQIKDYYVQCCGYAYAHNELFGTDIKQIVILITVAAGGAQIFTGNMQHYLPDLKHRVNKYHELFRRS
;
A
#
# COMPACT_ATOMS: atom_id res chain seq x y z
N MET A 1 -21.27 -4.54 11.99
CA MET A 1 -20.51 -3.57 11.16
C MET A 1 -19.37 -3.06 12.01
N ILE A 2 -18.14 -2.98 11.46
CA ILE A 2 -16.96 -2.48 12.18
C ILE A 2 -17.06 -0.96 12.24
N ASP A 3 -16.83 -0.37 13.43
CA ASP A 3 -16.77 1.07 13.61
C ASP A 3 -15.33 1.56 13.36
N TYR A 4 -15.13 2.30 12.30
CA TYR A 4 -13.85 2.87 11.90
C TYR A 4 -13.63 4.31 12.38
N SER A 5 -14.56 4.92 13.14
CA SER A 5 -14.51 6.34 13.54
C SER A 5 -13.21 6.74 14.25
N LYS A 6 -12.59 5.81 15.00
CA LYS A 6 -11.30 6.07 15.65
C LYS A 6 -10.15 6.37 14.68
N THR A 7 -10.30 6.02 13.39
CA THR A 7 -9.28 6.31 12.37
C THR A 7 -9.36 7.72 11.82
N ASP A 8 -10.48 8.43 12.02
CA ASP A 8 -10.75 9.76 11.47
C ASP A 8 -9.84 10.84 12.07
N SER A 9 -9.38 10.64 13.30
CA SER A 9 -8.48 11.56 13.99
C SER A 9 -7.01 11.39 13.64
N VAL A 10 -6.67 10.34 12.87
CA VAL A 10 -5.28 10.00 12.54
C VAL A 10 -4.84 10.78 11.30
N TYR A 11 -3.76 11.51 11.44
CA TYR A 11 -3.15 12.21 10.31
C TYR A 11 -1.65 11.88 10.18
N ALA A 12 -1.08 12.19 9.03
CA ALA A 12 0.31 11.88 8.75
C ALA A 12 1.09 13.13 8.33
N GLU A 13 2.32 13.22 8.80
CA GLU A 13 3.29 14.24 8.39
C GLU A 13 4.49 13.57 7.71
N THR A 14 5.05 14.25 6.71
CA THR A 14 6.28 13.79 6.06
C THR A 14 7.45 14.64 6.56
N LEU A 15 8.27 14.01 7.39
CA LEU A 15 9.48 14.59 7.97
C LEU A 15 10.71 14.15 7.15
N LYS A 16 11.88 14.74 7.43
CA LYS A 16 13.16 14.31 6.83
C LYS A 16 13.49 12.83 7.08
N THR A 17 13.02 12.29 8.20
CA THR A 17 13.19 10.88 8.60
C THR A 17 12.23 9.92 7.91
N GLY A 18 11.17 10.43 7.30
CA GLY A 18 10.11 9.67 6.64
C GLY A 18 8.71 10.10 7.07
N ARG A 19 7.71 9.39 6.58
CA ARG A 19 6.31 9.65 6.93
C ARG A 19 5.99 9.08 8.31
N THR A 20 5.41 9.91 9.17
CA THR A 20 4.99 9.57 10.54
C THR A 20 3.50 9.83 10.70
N TYR A 21 2.79 8.93 11.35
CA TYR A 21 1.37 9.04 11.70
C TYR A 21 1.21 9.43 13.16
N MET A 22 0.38 10.45 13.41
CA MET A 22 -0.07 10.86 14.74
C MET A 22 -1.34 10.08 15.06
N THR A 23 -1.23 9.12 15.99
CA THR A 23 -2.30 8.21 16.38
C THR A 23 -2.65 8.43 17.85
N PRO A 24 -3.82 7.96 18.32
CA PRO A 24 -4.18 8.02 19.75
C PRO A 24 -3.19 7.31 20.67
N ASP A 25 -2.47 6.29 20.14
CA ASP A 25 -1.51 5.50 20.92
C ASP A 25 -0.05 5.98 20.77
N GLY A 26 0.18 7.08 20.03
CA GLY A 26 1.49 7.69 19.84
C GLY A 26 1.83 8.01 18.39
N ASN A 27 3.04 8.53 18.19
CA ASN A 27 3.53 8.88 16.87
C ASN A 27 4.32 7.71 16.29
N PHE A 28 3.85 7.15 15.18
CA PHE A 28 4.44 5.94 14.62
C PHE A 28 4.92 6.15 13.17
N PRO A 29 6.09 5.60 12.82
CA PRO A 29 6.57 5.63 11.43
C PRO A 29 5.61 4.87 10.51
N SER A 30 5.51 5.31 9.25
CA SER A 30 4.71 4.57 8.28
C SER A 30 5.36 3.23 7.94
N MET A 31 4.52 2.21 7.65
CA MET A 31 5.00 0.91 7.16
C MET A 31 5.90 1.06 5.92
N THR A 32 5.54 1.95 5.00
CA THR A 32 6.37 2.24 3.81
C THR A 32 7.71 2.86 4.15
N THR A 33 7.78 3.73 5.18
CA THR A 33 9.04 4.27 5.71
C THR A 33 9.91 3.15 6.30
N ILE A 34 9.31 2.28 7.12
CA ILE A 34 10.02 1.13 7.72
C ILE A 34 10.60 0.24 6.63
N LEU A 35 9.77 -0.17 5.66
CA LEU A 35 10.20 -1.02 4.56
C LEU A 35 11.29 -0.37 3.71
N GLY A 36 11.15 0.91 3.37
CA GLY A 36 12.16 1.65 2.62
C GLY A 36 13.51 1.74 3.35
N LYS A 37 13.51 2.04 4.66
CA LYS A 37 14.73 2.19 5.47
C LYS A 37 15.43 0.86 5.82
N THR A 38 14.70 -0.24 5.79
CA THR A 38 15.22 -1.58 6.13
C THR A 38 15.41 -2.49 4.90
N SER A 39 15.12 -1.99 3.69
CA SER A 39 15.23 -2.75 2.44
C SER A 39 16.68 -2.94 2.03
N ASP A 40 16.98 -4.13 1.51
CA ASP A 40 18.27 -4.43 0.87
C ASP A 40 18.36 -3.82 -0.55
N ASN A 41 17.25 -3.27 -1.06
CA ASN A 41 17.20 -2.65 -2.38
C ASN A 41 17.81 -1.23 -2.46
N GLN A 42 18.24 -0.64 -1.35
CA GLN A 42 18.82 0.72 -1.32
C GLN A 42 20.06 0.82 -2.23
N VAL A 43 20.92 -0.19 -2.21
CA VAL A 43 22.13 -0.23 -3.07
C VAL A 43 21.76 -0.27 -4.55
N TRP A 44 20.73 -1.04 -4.91
CA TRP A 44 20.25 -1.09 -6.28
C TRP A 44 19.64 0.24 -6.73
N LEU A 45 18.87 0.90 -5.88
CA LEU A 45 18.27 2.20 -6.17
C LEU A 45 19.35 3.26 -6.39
N GLN A 46 20.38 3.28 -5.53
CA GLN A 46 21.50 4.19 -5.66
C GLN A 46 22.24 3.98 -6.99
N LYS A 47 22.61 2.73 -7.33
CA LYS A 47 23.25 2.40 -8.61
C LYS A 47 22.38 2.76 -9.82
N TRP A 48 21.07 2.63 -9.71
CA TRP A 48 20.15 3.05 -10.76
C TRP A 48 20.17 4.58 -10.92
N ARG A 49 20.12 5.35 -9.83
CA ARG A 49 20.21 6.81 -9.85
C ARG A 49 21.53 7.30 -10.45
N GLU A 50 22.64 6.71 -10.04
CA GLU A 50 23.98 7.01 -10.58
C GLU A 50 24.04 6.76 -12.11
N ARG A 51 23.40 5.70 -12.59
CA ARG A 51 23.41 5.35 -14.02
C ARG A 51 22.54 6.27 -14.88
N VAL A 52 21.37 6.68 -14.39
CA VAL A 52 20.42 7.51 -15.19
C VAL A 52 20.58 9.00 -14.94
N GLY A 53 21.28 9.40 -13.88
CA GLY A 53 21.42 10.78 -13.41
C GLY A 53 20.31 11.16 -12.45
N GLU A 54 20.63 12.04 -11.49
CA GLU A 54 19.71 12.43 -10.40
C GLU A 54 18.45 13.11 -10.94
N GLU A 55 18.58 14.07 -11.85
CA GLU A 55 17.45 14.81 -12.41
C GLU A 55 16.47 13.88 -13.15
N GLU A 56 16.98 12.98 -13.98
CA GLU A 56 16.15 12.02 -14.72
C GLU A 56 15.53 10.98 -13.78
N ALA A 57 16.25 10.54 -12.76
CA ALA A 57 15.72 9.64 -11.73
C ALA A 57 14.56 10.29 -10.95
N ASP A 58 14.68 11.57 -10.61
CA ASP A 58 13.62 12.33 -9.93
C ASP A 58 12.41 12.53 -10.83
N ARG A 59 12.62 12.86 -12.12
CA ARG A 59 11.54 12.98 -13.10
C ARG A 59 10.76 11.65 -13.25
N ILE A 60 11.49 10.54 -13.43
CA ILE A 60 10.87 9.21 -13.56
C ILE A 60 10.09 8.83 -12.28
N SER A 61 10.67 9.12 -11.11
CA SER A 61 10.04 8.81 -9.83
C SER A 61 8.79 9.64 -9.62
N LYS A 62 8.84 10.94 -9.93
CA LYS A 62 7.69 11.83 -9.83
C LYS A 62 6.55 11.39 -10.76
N GLU A 63 6.83 11.13 -12.03
CA GLU A 63 5.82 10.65 -12.99
C GLU A 63 5.17 9.34 -12.53
N ALA A 64 5.96 8.42 -11.96
CA ALA A 64 5.44 7.16 -11.45
C ALA A 64 4.55 7.38 -10.22
N THR A 65 4.92 8.29 -9.32
CA THR A 65 4.13 8.65 -8.13
C THR A 65 2.83 9.34 -8.54
N ASP A 66 2.88 10.38 -9.38
CA ASP A 66 1.71 11.13 -9.82
C ASP A 66 0.69 10.21 -10.50
N ARG A 67 1.16 9.35 -11.41
CA ARG A 67 0.32 8.34 -12.05
C ARG A 67 -0.28 7.35 -11.05
N GLY A 68 0.53 6.86 -10.11
CA GLY A 68 0.09 5.95 -9.05
C GLY A 68 -1.02 6.57 -8.22
N THR A 69 -0.85 7.81 -7.78
CA THR A 69 -1.85 8.56 -7.00
C THR A 69 -3.19 8.65 -7.75
N LEU A 70 -3.17 9.07 -9.01
CA LEU A 70 -4.40 9.17 -9.80
C LEU A 70 -5.11 7.82 -9.98
N VAL A 71 -4.36 6.75 -10.24
CA VAL A 71 -4.95 5.40 -10.38
C VAL A 71 -5.60 4.94 -9.08
N HIS A 72 -4.99 5.20 -7.92
CA HIS A 72 -5.56 4.88 -6.60
C HIS A 72 -6.82 5.70 -6.33
N GLU A 73 -6.79 7.02 -6.56
CA GLU A 73 -7.95 7.91 -6.38
C GLU A 73 -9.15 7.47 -7.21
N TYR A 74 -8.94 7.09 -8.48
CA TYR A 74 -10.03 6.60 -9.32
C TYR A 74 -10.52 5.20 -8.90
N ALA A 75 -9.64 4.34 -8.42
CA ALA A 75 -10.03 3.03 -7.88
C ALA A 75 -10.86 3.20 -6.60
N GLU A 76 -10.44 4.05 -5.67
CA GLU A 76 -11.18 4.40 -4.46
C GLU A 76 -12.58 4.90 -4.80
N LYS A 77 -12.70 5.93 -5.65
CA LYS A 77 -13.98 6.49 -6.09
C LYS A 77 -14.89 5.42 -6.69
N TYR A 78 -14.34 4.58 -7.56
CA TYR A 78 -15.09 3.52 -8.21
C TYR A 78 -15.66 2.51 -7.20
N PHE A 79 -14.83 2.02 -6.27
CA PHE A 79 -15.28 1.07 -5.25
C PHE A 79 -16.14 1.72 -4.16
N ASN A 80 -16.20 3.06 -4.08
CA ASN A 80 -17.21 3.81 -3.33
C ASN A 80 -18.53 3.99 -4.10
N GLY A 81 -18.64 3.48 -5.33
CA GLY A 81 -19.84 3.56 -6.16
C GLY A 81 -20.00 4.87 -6.94
N GLU A 82 -18.94 5.68 -7.06
CA GLU A 82 -18.96 6.93 -7.81
C GLU A 82 -18.83 6.68 -9.33
N ASP A 83 -19.45 7.54 -10.12
CA ASP A 83 -19.23 7.56 -11.58
C ASP A 83 -17.93 8.31 -11.92
N ILE A 84 -16.87 7.57 -12.17
CA ILE A 84 -15.54 8.11 -12.49
C ILE A 84 -15.37 8.42 -13.98
N LYS A 85 -16.28 7.98 -14.84
CA LYS A 85 -16.12 8.02 -16.31
C LYS A 85 -15.91 9.42 -16.86
N PRO A 86 -16.66 10.47 -16.44
CA PRO A 86 -16.50 11.82 -16.98
C PRO A 86 -15.11 12.42 -16.73
N ASP A 87 -14.53 12.16 -15.56
CA ASP A 87 -13.22 12.70 -15.19
C ASP A 87 -12.08 11.82 -15.69
N LEU A 88 -12.24 10.51 -15.63
CA LEU A 88 -11.24 9.57 -16.14
C LEU A 88 -10.99 9.77 -17.65
N LEU A 89 -12.01 10.16 -18.43
CA LEU A 89 -11.85 10.44 -19.86
C LEU A 89 -10.94 11.65 -20.17
N LYS A 90 -10.74 12.55 -19.20
CA LYS A 90 -9.86 13.72 -19.32
C LYS A 90 -8.39 13.38 -19.04
N GLU A 91 -8.14 12.23 -18.42
CA GLU A 91 -6.81 11.80 -18.02
C GLU A 91 -5.96 11.28 -19.20
N LYS A 92 -4.66 11.18 -18.96
CA LYS A 92 -3.71 10.61 -19.92
C LYS A 92 -4.08 9.15 -20.25
N PRO A 93 -3.81 8.66 -21.47
CA PRO A 93 -4.15 7.30 -21.88
C PRO A 93 -3.65 6.21 -20.96
N ASP A 94 -2.41 6.33 -20.44
CA ASP A 94 -1.82 5.36 -19.52
C ASP A 94 -2.54 5.32 -18.17
N VAL A 95 -2.95 6.46 -17.61
CA VAL A 95 -3.76 6.54 -16.38
C VAL A 95 -5.11 5.86 -16.61
N ARG A 96 -5.78 6.16 -17.71
CA ARG A 96 -7.08 5.56 -18.06
C ARG A 96 -7.00 4.04 -18.17
N GLU A 97 -6.02 3.55 -18.93
CA GLU A 97 -5.85 2.12 -19.14
C GLU A 97 -5.49 1.39 -17.84
N MET A 98 -4.57 1.95 -17.07
CA MET A 98 -4.15 1.34 -15.80
C MET A 98 -5.30 1.34 -14.79
N THR A 99 -6.09 2.41 -14.69
CA THR A 99 -7.28 2.48 -13.84
C THR A 99 -8.30 1.43 -14.24
N TYR A 100 -8.64 1.36 -15.54
CA TYR A 100 -9.58 0.37 -16.05
C TYR A 100 -9.14 -1.07 -15.73
N ASN A 101 -7.86 -1.39 -15.98
CA ASN A 101 -7.32 -2.73 -15.73
C ASN A 101 -7.31 -3.08 -14.23
N LEU A 102 -7.03 -2.11 -13.34
CA LEU A 102 -7.07 -2.30 -11.90
C LEU A 102 -8.49 -2.58 -11.42
N ILE A 103 -9.45 -1.77 -11.83
CA ILE A 103 -10.87 -1.94 -11.51
C ILE A 103 -11.36 -3.32 -11.98
N LYS A 104 -11.08 -3.69 -13.24
CA LYS A 104 -11.45 -5.01 -13.77
C LYS A 104 -10.80 -6.18 -13.02
N ALA A 105 -9.61 -5.98 -12.45
CA ALA A 105 -9.01 -6.98 -11.58
C ALA A 105 -9.71 -7.05 -10.22
N GLY A 106 -10.08 -5.91 -9.64
CA GLY A 106 -10.83 -5.83 -8.39
C GLY A 106 -12.23 -6.46 -8.50
N GLU A 107 -12.97 -6.16 -9.57
CA GLU A 107 -14.31 -6.73 -9.83
C GLU A 107 -14.33 -8.28 -9.88
N ARG A 108 -13.16 -8.92 -10.08
CA ARG A 108 -13.07 -10.39 -10.09
C ARG A 108 -13.13 -11.04 -8.72
N GLY A 109 -13.05 -10.23 -7.66
CA GLY A 109 -12.99 -10.83 -6.34
C GLY A 109 -13.37 -9.92 -5.17
N ILE A 110 -13.49 -8.61 -5.32
CA ILE A 110 -14.00 -7.73 -4.26
C ILE A 110 -15.52 -7.92 -4.20
N ASP A 111 -15.99 -8.61 -3.16
CA ASP A 111 -17.41 -8.86 -2.92
C ASP A 111 -18.02 -7.76 -2.03
N GLU A 112 -17.25 -7.26 -1.06
CA GLU A 112 -17.66 -6.21 -0.13
C GLU A 112 -16.50 -5.24 0.14
N VAL A 113 -16.80 -3.97 0.25
CA VAL A 113 -15.89 -2.94 0.74
C VAL A 113 -16.30 -2.55 2.15
N TRP A 114 -15.43 -2.75 3.12
CA TRP A 114 -15.67 -2.35 4.51
C TRP A 114 -15.13 -0.96 4.80
N ALA A 115 -13.95 -0.64 4.30
CA ALA A 115 -13.33 0.69 4.37
C ALA A 115 -12.26 0.85 3.28
N GLN A 116 -12.00 2.11 2.91
CA GLN A 116 -10.93 2.50 1.99
C GLN A 116 -10.15 3.67 2.57
N GLU A 117 -8.85 3.76 2.20
CA GLU A 117 -7.95 4.87 2.55
C GLU A 117 -7.92 5.23 4.05
N ILE A 118 -8.20 4.25 4.92
CA ILE A 118 -8.16 4.46 6.37
C ILE A 118 -6.76 4.28 6.95
N ALA A 119 -6.47 5.05 7.99
CA ALA A 119 -5.24 4.89 8.75
C ALA A 119 -5.35 3.70 9.72
N LEU A 120 -4.42 2.77 9.62
CA LEU A 120 -4.26 1.65 10.55
C LEU A 120 -2.95 1.77 11.29
N TRP A 121 -2.92 1.39 12.57
CA TRP A 121 -1.70 1.38 13.36
C TRP A 121 -1.64 0.19 14.29
N SER A 122 -0.44 -0.18 14.67
CA SER A 122 -0.20 -1.24 15.65
C SER A 122 0.43 -0.63 16.92
N PRO A 123 -0.32 -0.52 18.02
CA PRO A 123 0.22 -0.10 19.30
C PRO A 123 1.34 -1.01 19.79
N SER A 124 1.22 -2.33 19.59
CA SER A 124 2.20 -3.31 20.05
C SER A 124 3.52 -3.26 19.28
N LEU A 125 3.46 -3.05 17.96
CA LEU A 125 4.64 -3.03 17.09
C LEU A 125 5.10 -1.61 16.72
N LYS A 126 4.33 -0.57 17.06
CA LYS A 126 4.67 0.87 16.91
C LYS A 126 4.97 1.25 15.45
N TYR A 127 4.06 0.94 14.57
CA TYR A 127 4.01 1.44 13.19
C TYR A 127 2.58 1.80 12.80
N ALA A 128 2.44 2.54 11.72
CA ALA A 128 1.15 2.89 11.15
C ALA A 128 1.20 2.88 9.61
N GLY A 129 0.06 3.07 8.97
CA GLY A 129 -0.01 3.25 7.52
C GLY A 129 -1.44 3.43 7.05
N ARG A 130 -1.59 3.75 5.79
CA ARG A 130 -2.89 3.88 5.14
C ARG A 130 -3.12 2.67 4.24
N VAL A 131 -4.21 1.96 4.48
CA VAL A 131 -4.61 0.81 3.68
C VAL A 131 -5.49 1.25 2.52
N ASP A 132 -5.26 0.71 1.33
CA ASP A 132 -6.07 1.08 0.17
C ASP A 132 -7.51 0.57 0.32
N LEU A 133 -7.69 -0.72 0.70
CA LEU A 133 -9.02 -1.29 0.91
C LEU A 133 -9.00 -2.43 1.93
N VAL A 134 -9.99 -2.41 2.81
CA VAL A 134 -10.37 -3.52 3.70
C VAL A 134 -11.76 -4.01 3.27
N GLY A 135 -11.93 -5.32 3.11
CA GLY A 135 -13.21 -5.84 2.66
C GLY A 135 -13.24 -7.36 2.57
N VAL A 136 -14.07 -7.87 1.68
CA VAL A 136 -14.21 -9.30 1.40
C VAL A 136 -13.75 -9.58 -0.03
N TRP A 137 -12.84 -10.52 -0.18
CA TRP A 137 -12.37 -11.02 -1.47
C TRP A 137 -12.71 -12.50 -1.61
N LYS A 138 -13.61 -12.82 -2.55
CA LYS A 138 -14.10 -14.20 -2.80
C LYS A 138 -14.56 -14.88 -1.51
N GLY A 139 -15.41 -14.18 -0.76
CA GLY A 139 -16.01 -14.68 0.47
C GLY A 139 -15.09 -14.65 1.71
N ILE A 140 -13.85 -14.12 1.61
CA ILE A 140 -12.88 -14.14 2.71
C ILE A 140 -12.51 -12.68 3.10
N PRO A 141 -12.56 -12.32 4.42
CA PRO A 141 -12.04 -11.05 4.92
C PRO A 141 -10.59 -10.81 4.51
N THR A 142 -10.31 -9.66 3.90
CA THR A 142 -9.07 -9.43 3.16
C THR A 142 -8.59 -7.98 3.26
N ILE A 143 -7.28 -7.79 3.33
CA ILE A 143 -6.60 -6.53 2.99
C ILE A 143 -6.27 -6.57 1.49
N VAL A 144 -6.70 -5.55 0.77
CA VAL A 144 -6.37 -5.36 -0.66
C VAL A 144 -5.47 -4.13 -0.81
N ASP A 145 -4.40 -4.27 -1.56
CA ASP A 145 -3.43 -3.21 -1.83
C ASP A 145 -3.27 -3.04 -3.35
N PHE A 146 -3.39 -1.81 -3.80
CA PHE A 146 -3.28 -1.43 -5.20
C PHE A 146 -1.86 -0.99 -5.53
N LYS A 147 -1.37 -1.41 -6.67
CA LYS A 147 -0.03 -1.02 -7.13
C LYS A 147 -0.03 -0.72 -8.63
N THR A 148 0.82 0.21 -9.01
CA THR A 148 1.12 0.49 -10.43
C THR A 148 2.54 0.02 -10.75
N SER A 149 2.75 -0.50 -11.95
CA SER A 149 4.08 -0.93 -12.39
C SER A 149 4.28 -0.69 -13.90
N LYS A 150 5.50 -0.39 -14.31
CA LYS A 150 5.85 -0.34 -15.75
C LYS A 150 5.86 -1.73 -16.40
N LYS A 151 6.24 -2.78 -15.64
CA LYS A 151 6.40 -4.15 -16.12
C LYS A 151 5.74 -5.14 -15.16
N LYS A 152 5.38 -6.30 -15.68
CA LYS A 152 4.91 -7.42 -14.83
C LYS A 152 5.93 -7.75 -13.75
N LYS A 153 5.43 -8.11 -12.58
CA LYS A 153 6.21 -8.50 -11.41
C LYS A 153 6.10 -10.01 -11.16
N ASN A 154 7.11 -10.58 -10.52
CA ASN A 154 7.02 -11.92 -9.95
C ASN A 154 6.97 -11.84 -8.41
N VAL A 155 6.64 -12.96 -7.76
CA VAL A 155 6.45 -13.04 -6.30
C VAL A 155 7.69 -12.55 -5.53
N LYS A 156 8.90 -12.83 -6.00
CA LYS A 156 10.14 -12.39 -5.32
C LYS A 156 10.28 -10.86 -5.32
N GLN A 157 9.83 -10.20 -6.37
CA GLN A 157 9.91 -8.74 -6.54
C GLN A 157 8.89 -7.97 -5.71
N ILE A 158 7.85 -8.64 -5.21
CA ILE A 158 6.75 -8.03 -4.45
C ILE A 158 6.72 -8.46 -2.98
N LYS A 159 7.83 -9.04 -2.48
CA LYS A 159 7.91 -9.48 -1.09
C LYS A 159 7.57 -8.34 -0.10
N ASP A 160 8.08 -7.13 -0.35
CA ASP A 160 7.80 -5.97 0.50
C ASP A 160 6.31 -5.54 0.45
N TYR A 161 5.60 -5.76 -0.67
CA TYR A 161 4.15 -5.52 -0.73
C TYR A 161 3.38 -6.51 0.16
N TYR A 162 3.78 -7.78 0.18
CA TYR A 162 3.20 -8.76 1.10
C TYR A 162 3.46 -8.40 2.56
N VAL A 163 4.67 -7.93 2.91
CA VAL A 163 4.99 -7.48 4.27
C VAL A 163 4.18 -6.23 4.65
N GLN A 164 3.98 -5.30 3.71
CA GLN A 164 3.12 -4.13 3.88
C GLN A 164 1.69 -4.53 4.20
N CYS A 165 1.08 -5.39 3.37
CA CYS A 165 -0.28 -5.88 3.58
C CYS A 165 -0.41 -6.70 4.87
N CYS A 166 0.60 -7.51 5.20
CA CYS A 166 0.67 -8.22 6.48
C CYS A 166 0.64 -7.23 7.65
N GLY A 167 1.36 -6.11 7.55
CA GLY A 167 1.31 -5.04 8.53
C GLY A 167 -0.11 -4.46 8.65
N TYR A 168 -0.79 -4.20 7.55
CA TYR A 168 -2.16 -3.68 7.60
C TYR A 168 -3.15 -4.69 8.19
N ALA A 169 -3.05 -5.98 7.82
CA ALA A 169 -3.89 -7.02 8.42
C ALA A 169 -3.64 -7.17 9.92
N TYR A 170 -2.37 -7.15 10.35
CA TYR A 170 -2.00 -7.22 11.76
C TYR A 170 -2.57 -6.03 12.55
N ALA A 171 -2.38 -4.80 12.06
CA ALA A 171 -2.89 -3.59 12.68
C ALA A 171 -4.43 -3.59 12.74
N HIS A 172 -5.12 -4.00 11.67
CA HIS A 172 -6.57 -4.09 11.65
C HIS A 172 -7.09 -5.09 12.68
N ASN A 173 -6.46 -6.28 12.75
CA ASN A 173 -6.84 -7.30 13.73
C ASN A 173 -6.61 -6.82 15.17
N GLU A 174 -5.50 -6.12 15.44
CA GLU A 174 -5.19 -5.55 16.74
C GLU A 174 -6.18 -4.45 17.16
N LEU A 175 -6.52 -3.56 16.22
CA LEU A 175 -7.40 -2.42 16.50
C LEU A 175 -8.89 -2.80 16.63
N PHE A 176 -9.35 -3.73 15.82
CA PHE A 176 -10.79 -4.03 15.66
C PHE A 176 -11.18 -5.43 16.13
N GLY A 177 -10.23 -6.24 16.63
CA GLY A 177 -10.49 -7.61 17.10
C GLY A 177 -10.91 -8.56 15.99
N THR A 178 -10.50 -8.30 14.76
CA THR A 178 -10.79 -9.14 13.59
C THR A 178 -9.76 -10.27 13.42
N ASP A 179 -9.99 -11.18 12.47
CA ASP A 179 -9.06 -12.27 12.14
C ASP A 179 -8.80 -12.31 10.62
N ILE A 180 -8.43 -11.16 10.06
CA ILE A 180 -8.06 -11.07 8.65
C ILE A 180 -6.71 -11.77 8.45
N LYS A 181 -6.72 -12.80 7.61
CA LYS A 181 -5.51 -13.57 7.24
C LYS A 181 -5.16 -13.43 5.76
N GLN A 182 -6.17 -13.22 4.92
CA GLN A 182 -5.96 -13.09 3.48
C GLN A 182 -5.49 -11.69 3.12
N ILE A 183 -4.51 -11.64 2.24
CA ILE A 183 -4.02 -10.41 1.62
C ILE A 183 -4.03 -10.56 0.11
N VAL A 184 -4.41 -9.51 -0.59
CA VAL A 184 -4.46 -9.44 -2.06
C VAL A 184 -3.73 -8.21 -2.53
N ILE A 185 -2.86 -8.38 -3.52
CA ILE A 185 -2.14 -7.30 -4.18
C ILE A 185 -2.57 -7.26 -5.63
N LEU A 186 -3.16 -6.15 -6.04
CA LEU A 186 -3.57 -5.90 -7.41
C LEU A 186 -2.57 -4.96 -8.07
N ILE A 187 -1.86 -5.43 -9.09
CA ILE A 187 -0.85 -4.64 -9.80
C ILE A 187 -1.31 -4.37 -11.22
N THR A 188 -1.68 -3.12 -11.52
CA THR A 188 -1.90 -2.71 -12.90
C THR A 188 -0.57 -2.38 -13.57
N VAL A 189 -0.43 -2.78 -14.84
CA VAL A 189 0.84 -2.74 -15.58
C VAL A 189 0.71 -1.82 -16.79
N ALA A 190 1.62 -0.85 -16.93
CA ALA A 190 1.59 0.10 -18.06
C ALA A 190 1.76 -0.59 -19.43
N ALA A 191 2.33 -1.80 -19.48
CA ALA A 191 2.39 -2.63 -20.69
C ALA A 191 1.08 -3.38 -20.99
N GLY A 192 -0.01 -3.06 -20.25
CA GLY A 192 -1.34 -3.63 -20.37
C GLY A 192 -1.66 -4.73 -19.37
N GLY A 193 -2.94 -4.74 -18.94
CA GLY A 193 -3.50 -5.71 -18.02
C GLY A 193 -3.17 -5.48 -16.54
N ALA A 194 -3.64 -6.41 -15.70
CA ALA A 194 -3.35 -6.42 -14.28
C ALA A 194 -2.97 -7.82 -13.79
N GLN A 195 -2.20 -7.87 -12.70
CA GLN A 195 -1.82 -9.09 -12.02
C GLN A 195 -2.51 -9.12 -10.65
N ILE A 196 -2.97 -10.29 -10.24
CA ILE A 196 -3.59 -10.55 -8.95
C ILE A 196 -2.67 -11.51 -8.20
N PHE A 197 -2.23 -11.09 -7.02
CA PHE A 197 -1.43 -11.93 -6.13
C PHE A 197 -2.18 -12.09 -4.81
N THR A 198 -2.32 -13.32 -4.35
CA THR A 198 -2.94 -13.63 -3.07
C THR A 198 -1.89 -14.19 -2.12
N GLY A 199 -2.09 -13.95 -0.83
CA GLY A 199 -1.20 -14.46 0.20
C GLY A 199 -1.91 -14.61 1.54
N ASN A 200 -1.23 -15.27 2.47
CA ASN A 200 -1.65 -15.36 3.86
C ASN A 200 -0.68 -14.55 4.72
N MET A 201 -1.19 -13.60 5.51
CA MET A 201 -0.39 -12.74 6.36
C MET A 201 0.54 -13.50 7.31
N GLN A 202 0.13 -14.68 7.76
CA GLN A 202 0.92 -15.47 8.70
C GLN A 202 2.28 -15.88 8.13
N HIS A 203 2.37 -16.07 6.81
CA HIS A 203 3.64 -16.38 6.15
C HIS A 203 4.64 -15.21 6.19
N TYR A 204 4.13 -13.99 6.29
CA TYR A 204 4.94 -12.75 6.26
C TYR A 204 5.10 -12.10 7.64
N LEU A 205 4.45 -12.64 8.67
CA LEU A 205 4.51 -12.11 10.04
C LEU A 205 5.93 -12.12 10.63
N PRO A 206 6.77 -13.15 10.43
CA PRO A 206 8.17 -13.11 10.86
C PRO A 206 8.97 -12.00 10.17
N ASP A 207 8.78 -11.81 8.86
CA ASP A 207 9.42 -10.74 8.10
C ASP A 207 8.95 -9.36 8.58
N LEU A 208 7.66 -9.16 8.82
CA LEU A 208 7.10 -7.94 9.39
C LEU A 208 7.79 -7.58 10.71
N LYS A 209 7.80 -8.52 11.67
CA LYS A 209 8.41 -8.30 12.99
C LYS A 209 9.91 -7.99 12.87
N HIS A 210 10.62 -8.72 12.02
CA HIS A 210 12.04 -8.48 11.76
C HIS A 210 12.29 -7.06 11.23
N ARG A 211 11.53 -6.62 10.21
CA ARG A 211 11.68 -5.30 9.59
C ARG A 211 11.35 -4.17 10.58
N VAL A 212 10.29 -4.32 11.37
CA VAL A 212 9.90 -3.35 12.40
C VAL A 212 10.97 -3.25 13.48
N ASN A 213 11.46 -4.38 14.00
CA ASN A 213 12.52 -4.39 15.01
C ASN A 213 13.82 -3.76 14.48
N LYS A 214 14.26 -4.14 13.28
CA LYS A 214 15.43 -3.56 12.60
C LYS A 214 15.31 -2.03 12.49
N TYR A 215 14.14 -1.53 12.11
CA TYR A 215 13.89 -0.10 12.02
C TYR A 215 14.05 0.58 13.39
N HIS A 216 13.37 0.07 14.41
CA HIS A 216 13.44 0.65 15.75
C HIS A 216 14.85 0.58 16.37
N GLU A 217 15.62 -0.44 16.08
CA GLU A 217 17.04 -0.52 16.50
C GLU A 217 17.91 0.55 15.82
N LEU A 218 17.70 0.79 14.51
CA LEU A 218 18.43 1.81 13.76
C LEU A 218 18.16 3.23 14.28
N PHE A 219 16.92 3.50 14.75
CA PHE A 219 16.48 4.84 15.16
C PHE A 219 16.31 5.03 16.66
N ARG A 220 16.64 4.02 17.51
CA ARG A 220 16.73 4.19 18.98
C ARG A 220 17.98 4.96 19.41
N ARG A 221 18.97 5.12 18.56
CA ARG A 221 20.29 5.69 18.88
C ARG A 221 20.49 7.11 18.34
N SER A 222 19.41 7.71 17.82
CA SER A 222 19.46 9.09 17.30
C SER A 222 18.59 10.03 18.17
#